data_4fc853f1a0330b241914a05a77226d5e
#
_entry.id   4fc853f1a0330b241914a05a77226d5e
#
_cell.length_a   1.000
_cell.length_b   1.000
_cell.length_c   1.000
_cell.angle_alpha   90.00
_cell.angle_beta   90.00
_cell.angle_gamma   90.00
#
_symmetry.space_group_name_H-M   'P 1'
#
loop_
_entity.id
_entity.type
_entity.pdbx_description
1 polymer ?
#
loop_
_entity_poly.entity_id
_entity_poly.type
_entity_poly.pdbx_seq_one_letter_code
_entity_poly.pdbx_strand_id
1 'polypeptide(L)'
;MSIENFIRDALPCIVVLEDLDSMINDSNRAFFLNELDGFQLNKGVVVLATTNHPEKLDSSILDRPSRFDRKYHFLLPAEKERSAYVAQWNEELRAELRISEAAVARVVSQSEGFSFAYLKELFVSSMVQWMSSGGNKKKS
;
A
#
# COMPACT_ATOMS: atom_id res chain seq x y z
N MET A 1 -11.01 27.75 -7.84
CA MET A 1 -11.45 26.54 -8.60
C MET A 1 -11.83 25.51 -7.54
N SER A 2 -13.09 25.10 -7.48
CA SER A 2 -13.51 24.08 -6.50
C SER A 2 -13.07 22.69 -6.97
N ILE A 3 -12.89 21.75 -6.04
CA ILE A 3 -12.57 20.35 -6.33
C ILE A 3 -13.63 19.73 -7.25
N GLU A 4 -14.90 20.06 -7.03
CA GLU A 4 -16.01 19.59 -7.87
C GLU A 4 -15.87 20.01 -9.35
N ASN A 5 -15.46 21.24 -9.63
CA ASN A 5 -15.25 21.70 -11.01
C ASN A 5 -14.08 20.95 -11.66
N PHE A 6 -12.99 20.73 -10.93
CA PHE A 6 -11.85 19.97 -11.42
C PHE A 6 -12.23 18.51 -11.75
N ILE A 7 -12.98 17.86 -10.87
CA ILE A 7 -13.44 16.47 -11.07
C ILE A 7 -14.40 16.40 -12.27
N ARG A 8 -15.32 17.34 -12.39
CA ARG A 8 -16.27 17.37 -13.51
C ARG A 8 -15.59 17.50 -14.87
N ASP A 9 -14.55 18.29 -14.94
CA ASP A 9 -13.77 18.51 -16.18
C ASP A 9 -12.88 17.30 -16.51
N ALA A 10 -12.59 16.42 -15.53
CA ALA A 10 -11.73 15.25 -15.66
C ALA A 10 -12.50 13.93 -15.89
N LEU A 11 -13.82 13.96 -16.00
CA LEU A 11 -14.65 12.74 -16.14
C LEU A 11 -14.37 11.95 -17.43
N PRO A 12 -14.32 10.60 -17.39
CA PRO A 12 -14.39 9.74 -16.19
C PRO A 12 -13.05 9.75 -15.41
N CYS A 13 -13.09 9.73 -14.09
CA CYS A 13 -11.88 9.81 -13.27
C CYS A 13 -11.94 8.92 -12.02
N ILE A 14 -10.76 8.66 -11.46
CA ILE A 14 -10.58 7.99 -10.18
C ILE A 14 -10.01 9.02 -9.20
N VAL A 15 -10.71 9.23 -8.09
CA VAL A 15 -10.24 10.06 -6.98
C VAL A 15 -9.63 9.14 -5.93
N VAL A 16 -8.37 9.37 -5.57
CA VAL A 16 -7.68 8.58 -4.55
C VAL A 16 -7.48 9.46 -3.31
N LEU A 17 -7.95 8.99 -2.17
CA LEU A 17 -7.83 9.61 -0.86
C LEU A 17 -6.94 8.71 0.00
N GLU A 18 -5.67 9.08 0.14
CA GLU A 18 -4.72 8.32 0.94
C GLU A 18 -4.76 8.77 2.40
N ASP A 19 -4.54 7.82 3.33
CA ASP A 19 -4.51 8.05 4.77
C ASP A 19 -5.74 8.82 5.29
N LEU A 20 -6.92 8.33 4.93
CA LEU A 20 -8.22 8.97 5.21
C LEU A 20 -8.40 9.36 6.68
N ASP A 21 -7.89 8.55 7.61
CA ASP A 21 -7.92 8.83 9.04
C ASP A 21 -7.10 10.07 9.45
N SER A 22 -6.10 10.43 8.67
CA SER A 22 -5.29 11.63 8.88
C SER A 22 -5.93 12.89 8.26
N MET A 23 -6.76 12.72 7.24
CA MET A 23 -7.43 13.82 6.56
C MET A 23 -8.65 14.34 7.33
N ILE A 24 -9.30 13.50 8.14
CA ILE A 24 -10.57 13.79 8.78
C ILE A 24 -10.35 14.04 10.27
N ASN A 25 -10.88 15.16 10.73
CA ASN A 25 -10.93 15.52 12.15
C ASN A 25 -12.29 16.15 12.50
N ASP A 26 -12.53 16.40 13.76
CA ASP A 26 -13.83 16.92 14.24
C ASP A 26 -14.21 18.26 13.59
N SER A 27 -13.24 19.09 13.21
CA SER A 27 -13.51 20.40 12.63
C SER A 27 -13.88 20.37 11.16
N ASN A 28 -13.40 19.40 10.39
CA ASN A 28 -13.64 19.29 8.94
C ASN A 28 -14.57 18.14 8.56
N ARG A 29 -14.96 17.30 9.50
CA ARG A 29 -15.75 16.10 9.27
C ARG A 29 -17.04 16.37 8.48
N ALA A 30 -17.84 17.34 8.89
CA ALA A 30 -19.11 17.64 8.23
C ALA A 30 -18.89 18.11 6.79
N PHE A 31 -17.86 18.91 6.54
CA PHE A 31 -17.47 19.33 5.20
C PHE A 31 -17.07 18.11 4.35
N PHE A 32 -16.20 17.25 4.88
CA PHE A 32 -15.71 16.09 4.17
C PHE A 32 -16.83 15.09 3.79
N LEU A 33 -17.77 14.87 4.71
CA LEU A 33 -18.93 14.01 4.46
C LEU A 33 -19.82 14.56 3.33
N ASN A 34 -20.00 15.87 3.27
CA ASN A 34 -20.76 16.52 2.21
C ASN A 34 -20.05 16.41 0.85
N GLU A 35 -18.71 16.55 0.81
CA GLU A 35 -17.93 16.37 -0.40
C GLU A 35 -18.02 14.93 -0.93
N LEU A 36 -17.94 13.93 -0.05
CA LEU A 36 -18.11 12.52 -0.43
C LEU A 36 -19.51 12.26 -1.02
N ASP A 37 -20.55 12.79 -0.39
CA ASP A 37 -21.93 12.68 -0.89
C ASP A 37 -22.08 13.40 -2.25
N GLY A 38 -21.35 14.50 -2.48
CA GLY A 38 -21.32 15.22 -3.74
C GLY A 38 -20.68 14.43 -4.89
N PHE A 39 -19.63 13.66 -4.61
CA PHE A 39 -18.98 12.82 -5.64
C PHE A 39 -19.89 11.76 -6.22
N GLN A 40 -20.84 11.24 -5.46
CA GLN A 40 -21.81 10.24 -5.91
C GLN A 40 -22.80 10.77 -6.95
N LEU A 41 -23.06 12.06 -6.96
CA LEU A 41 -23.94 12.68 -7.95
C LEU A 41 -23.28 12.75 -9.34
N ASN A 42 -21.98 12.57 -9.42
CA ASN A 42 -21.20 12.64 -10.65
C ASN A 42 -21.02 11.24 -11.27
N LYS A 43 -21.77 10.95 -12.33
CA LYS A 43 -21.55 9.71 -13.10
C LYS A 43 -20.16 9.69 -13.70
N GLY A 44 -19.41 8.60 -13.46
CA GLY A 44 -18.07 8.42 -13.99
C GLY A 44 -16.95 8.74 -12.98
N VAL A 45 -17.28 8.98 -11.71
CA VAL A 45 -16.30 9.08 -10.62
C VAL A 45 -16.23 7.76 -9.86
N VAL A 46 -15.00 7.27 -9.64
CA VAL A 46 -14.71 6.19 -8.70
C VAL A 46 -13.86 6.78 -7.58
N VAL A 47 -14.29 6.62 -6.33
CA VAL A 47 -13.53 7.07 -5.16
C VAL A 47 -12.87 5.86 -4.52
N LEU A 48 -11.55 5.91 -4.37
CA LEU A 48 -10.76 4.95 -3.61
C LEU A 48 -10.18 5.66 -2.39
N ALA A 49 -10.34 5.04 -1.22
CA ALA A 49 -9.73 5.56 0.01
C ALA A 49 -8.89 4.48 0.69
N THR A 50 -7.78 4.90 1.29
CA THR A 50 -6.93 4.03 2.12
C THR A 50 -6.86 4.54 3.55
N THR A 51 -6.72 3.63 4.49
CA THR A 51 -6.43 3.94 5.90
C THR A 51 -5.66 2.80 6.54
N ASN A 52 -4.75 3.14 7.44
CA ASN A 52 -4.09 2.19 8.32
C ASN A 52 -4.81 2.06 9.67
N HIS A 53 -5.79 2.94 9.93
CA HIS A 53 -6.51 3.05 11.19
C HIS A 53 -8.02 3.10 10.98
N PRO A 54 -8.64 2.02 10.47
CA PRO A 54 -10.09 2.02 10.23
C PRO A 54 -10.89 2.26 11.52
N GLU A 55 -10.35 1.91 12.68
CA GLU A 55 -10.96 2.15 13.99
C GLU A 55 -11.08 3.63 14.37
N LYS A 56 -10.31 4.50 13.72
CA LYS A 56 -10.40 5.96 13.91
C LYS A 56 -11.45 6.60 13.02
N LEU A 57 -11.89 5.89 12.00
CA LEU A 57 -12.91 6.39 11.09
C LEU A 57 -14.31 6.19 11.69
N ASP A 58 -15.08 7.24 11.65
CA ASP A 58 -16.45 7.23 12.15
C ASP A 58 -17.37 6.28 11.34
N SER A 59 -18.32 5.66 12.02
CA SER A 59 -19.30 4.78 11.40
C SER A 59 -20.11 5.47 10.28
N SER A 60 -20.32 6.78 10.39
CA SER A 60 -20.99 7.55 9.32
C SER A 60 -20.20 7.58 8.00
N ILE A 61 -18.89 7.32 8.05
CA ILE A 61 -18.02 7.18 6.87
C ILE A 61 -18.04 5.74 6.39
N LEU A 62 -17.82 4.80 7.33
CA LEU A 62 -17.61 3.39 7.00
C LEU A 62 -18.92 2.64 6.71
N ASP A 63 -19.98 2.93 7.44
CA ASP A 63 -21.18 2.08 7.46
C ASP A 63 -22.38 2.67 6.69
N ARG A 64 -22.23 3.86 6.13
CA ARG A 64 -23.26 4.44 5.28
C ARG A 64 -23.15 3.90 3.85
N PRO A 65 -24.16 3.15 3.36
CA PRO A 65 -24.12 2.47 2.06
C PRO A 65 -23.85 3.38 0.86
N SER A 66 -24.07 4.67 1.01
CA SER A 66 -23.90 5.65 -0.06
C SER A 66 -22.48 6.24 -0.18
N ARG A 67 -21.50 5.85 0.64
CA ARG A 67 -20.17 6.46 0.63
C ARG A 67 -19.09 5.51 0.15
N PHE A 68 -18.95 4.38 0.83
CA PHE A 68 -18.02 3.33 0.43
C PHE A 68 -18.77 2.00 0.33
N ASP A 69 -19.10 1.61 -0.89
CA ASP A 69 -19.89 0.39 -1.15
C ASP A 69 -19.09 -0.88 -0.87
N ARG A 70 -17.78 -0.80 -0.97
CA ARG A 70 -16.87 -1.94 -0.81
C ARG A 70 -15.72 -1.60 0.11
N LYS A 71 -15.42 -2.52 1.03
CA LYS A 71 -14.29 -2.44 1.96
C LYS A 71 -13.41 -3.66 1.76
N TYR A 72 -12.13 -3.43 1.62
CA TYR A 72 -11.13 -4.48 1.46
C TYR A 72 -10.13 -4.36 2.61
N HIS A 73 -9.96 -5.45 3.36
CA HIS A 73 -8.99 -5.52 4.43
C HIS A 73 -7.75 -6.26 3.94
N PHE A 74 -6.62 -5.57 3.88
CA PHE A 74 -5.33 -6.14 3.53
C PHE A 74 -4.60 -6.55 4.80
N LEU A 75 -4.52 -7.85 5.02
CA LEU A 75 -3.77 -8.43 6.14
C LEU A 75 -2.27 -8.46 5.83
N LEU A 76 -1.45 -8.68 6.85
CA LEU A 76 -0.05 -9.01 6.65
C LEU A 76 0.06 -10.29 5.82
N PRO A 77 1.08 -10.40 4.94
CA PRO A 77 1.22 -11.57 4.08
C PRO A 77 1.47 -12.84 4.91
N ALA A 78 0.76 -13.91 4.58
CA ALA A 78 1.03 -15.22 5.10
C ALA A 78 2.34 -15.80 4.51
N GLU A 79 2.78 -16.94 4.97
CA GLU A 79 4.04 -17.58 4.53
C GLU A 79 4.10 -17.75 3.01
N LYS A 80 2.98 -18.17 2.40
CA LYS A 80 2.88 -18.38 0.95
C LYS A 80 3.13 -17.10 0.16
N GLU A 81 2.51 -16.00 0.56
CA GLU A 81 2.65 -14.71 -0.08
C GLU A 81 4.07 -14.15 0.13
N ARG A 82 4.65 -14.30 1.33
CA ARG A 82 6.05 -13.94 1.59
C ARG A 82 7.01 -14.75 0.72
N SER A 83 6.77 -16.06 0.60
CA SER A 83 7.58 -16.94 -0.25
C SER A 83 7.55 -16.50 -1.70
N ALA A 84 6.36 -16.24 -2.25
CA ALA A 84 6.20 -15.76 -3.63
C ALA A 84 6.92 -14.41 -3.85
N TYR A 85 6.79 -13.48 -2.91
CA TYR A 85 7.44 -12.18 -2.97
C TYR A 85 8.97 -12.28 -2.94
N VAL A 86 9.52 -13.10 -2.04
CA VAL A 86 10.97 -13.33 -1.93
C VAL A 86 11.51 -14.02 -3.19
N ALA A 87 10.78 -14.99 -3.74
CA ALA A 87 11.16 -15.66 -4.97
C ALA A 87 11.19 -14.70 -6.16
N GLN A 88 10.17 -13.86 -6.31
CA GLN A 88 10.12 -12.83 -7.35
C GLN A 88 11.31 -11.87 -7.25
N TRP A 89 11.60 -11.34 -6.07
CA TRP A 89 12.77 -10.49 -5.86
C TRP A 89 14.07 -11.19 -6.24
N ASN A 90 14.22 -12.46 -5.85
CA ASN A 90 15.40 -13.24 -6.17
C ASN A 90 15.58 -13.47 -7.69
N GLU A 91 14.50 -13.63 -8.43
CA GLU A 91 14.52 -13.75 -9.88
C GLU A 91 14.93 -12.46 -10.60
N GLU A 92 14.52 -11.30 -10.07
CA GLU A 92 14.87 -9.98 -10.62
C GLU A 92 16.34 -9.60 -10.37
N LEU A 93 17.02 -10.26 -9.41
CA LEU A 93 18.42 -10.02 -9.15
C LEU A 93 19.31 -10.61 -10.28
N ARG A 94 20.46 -9.96 -10.50
CA ARG A 94 21.52 -10.51 -11.34
C ARG A 94 21.94 -11.88 -10.80
N ALA A 95 22.32 -12.80 -11.68
CA ALA A 95 22.63 -14.18 -11.31
C ALA A 95 23.67 -14.30 -10.17
N GLU A 96 24.67 -13.41 -10.16
CA GLU A 96 25.71 -13.37 -9.12
C GLU A 96 25.23 -12.89 -7.74
N LEU A 97 24.03 -12.27 -7.68
CA LEU A 97 23.42 -11.77 -6.46
C LEU A 97 22.30 -12.66 -5.95
N ARG A 98 21.89 -13.65 -6.74
CA ARG A 98 20.81 -14.54 -6.35
C ARG A 98 21.21 -15.36 -5.13
N ILE A 99 20.28 -15.42 -4.18
CA ILE A 99 20.42 -16.25 -3.00
C ILE A 99 19.90 -17.67 -3.27
N SER A 100 20.48 -18.66 -2.59
CA SER A 100 20.09 -20.06 -2.73
C SER A 100 18.65 -20.31 -2.20
N GLU A 101 18.03 -21.40 -2.65
CA GLU A 101 16.72 -21.82 -2.16
C GLU A 101 16.68 -21.97 -0.64
N ALA A 102 17.74 -22.53 -0.04
CA ALA A 102 17.86 -22.64 1.41
C ALA A 102 17.90 -21.26 2.12
N ALA A 103 18.50 -20.25 1.48
CA ALA A 103 18.47 -18.88 2.01
C ALA A 103 17.11 -18.23 1.82
N VAL A 104 16.43 -18.47 0.70
CA VAL A 104 15.03 -18.04 0.49
C VAL A 104 14.13 -18.61 1.59
N ALA A 105 14.17 -19.93 1.81
CA ALA A 105 13.38 -20.58 2.86
C ALA A 105 13.65 -19.98 4.26
N ARG A 106 14.89 -19.67 4.57
CA ARG A 106 15.27 -19.04 5.83
C ARG A 106 14.72 -17.61 5.97
N VAL A 107 14.80 -16.80 4.91
CA VAL A 107 14.21 -15.45 4.90
C VAL A 107 12.71 -15.55 5.15
N VAL A 108 12.01 -16.45 4.48
CA VAL A 108 10.56 -16.65 4.63
C VAL A 108 10.19 -17.06 6.05
N SER A 109 10.92 -18.00 6.66
CA SER A 109 10.65 -18.47 8.02
C SER A 109 10.93 -17.41 9.09
N GLN A 110 11.95 -16.57 8.88
CA GLN A 110 12.33 -15.53 9.85
C GLN A 110 11.56 -14.21 9.67
N SER A 111 10.79 -14.07 8.60
CA SER A 111 10.02 -12.87 8.30
C SER A 111 8.54 -12.97 8.69
N GLU A 112 8.18 -13.85 9.62
CA GLU A 112 6.83 -13.89 10.15
C GLU A 112 6.43 -12.52 10.73
N GLY A 113 5.22 -12.05 10.40
CA GLY A 113 4.74 -10.73 10.82
C GLY A 113 5.29 -9.54 9.99
N PHE A 114 6.12 -9.79 8.98
CA PHE A 114 6.58 -8.71 8.11
C PHE A 114 5.52 -8.34 7.08
N SER A 115 5.36 -7.03 6.85
CA SER A 115 4.65 -6.52 5.68
C SER A 115 5.52 -6.64 4.42
N PHE A 116 4.92 -6.49 3.24
CA PHE A 116 5.69 -6.40 1.99
C PHE A 116 6.68 -5.23 1.99
N ALA A 117 6.34 -4.12 2.67
CA ALA A 117 7.25 -2.99 2.82
C ALA A 117 8.50 -3.37 3.63
N TYR A 118 8.34 -4.11 4.74
CA TYR A 118 9.47 -4.61 5.53
C TYR A 118 10.31 -5.64 4.76
N LEU A 119 9.69 -6.52 3.98
CA LEU A 119 10.42 -7.45 3.12
C LEU A 119 11.24 -6.69 2.07
N LYS A 120 10.66 -5.69 1.43
CA LYS A 120 11.37 -4.82 0.48
C LYS A 120 12.57 -4.13 1.14
N GLU A 121 12.37 -3.55 2.32
CA GLU A 121 13.43 -2.89 3.07
C GLU A 121 14.56 -3.85 3.43
N LEU A 122 14.24 -5.07 3.85
CA LEU A 122 15.23 -6.12 4.12
C LEU A 122 16.14 -6.37 2.91
N PHE A 123 15.57 -6.48 1.71
CA PHE A 123 16.34 -6.67 0.48
C PHE A 123 17.17 -5.46 0.13
N VAL A 124 16.60 -4.26 0.16
CA VAL A 124 17.30 -3.02 -0.16
C VAL A 124 18.46 -2.80 0.80
N SER A 125 18.23 -2.92 2.10
CA SER A 125 19.28 -2.77 3.13
C SER A 125 20.37 -3.80 2.99
N SER A 126 20.03 -5.06 2.67
CA SER A 126 21.00 -6.12 2.43
C SER A 126 21.89 -5.82 1.22
N MET A 127 21.30 -5.32 0.13
CA MET A 127 22.06 -4.93 -1.06
C MET A 127 22.99 -3.74 -0.79
N VAL A 128 22.52 -2.73 -0.08
CA VAL A 128 23.36 -1.57 0.31
C VAL A 128 24.51 -2.01 1.18
N GLN A 129 24.26 -2.88 2.16
CA GLN A 129 25.31 -3.42 3.03
C GLN A 129 26.34 -4.25 2.25
N TRP A 130 25.87 -5.09 1.31
CA TRP A 130 26.75 -5.87 0.45
C TRP A 130 27.66 -4.97 -0.42
N MET A 131 27.09 -3.94 -1.04
CA MET A 131 27.87 -2.96 -1.83
C MET A 131 28.90 -2.22 -0.98
N SER A 132 28.53 -1.77 0.23
CA SER A 132 29.46 -1.06 1.14
C SER A 132 30.54 -1.95 1.73
N SER A 133 30.29 -3.26 1.85
CA SER A 133 31.30 -4.25 2.31
C SER A 133 32.31 -4.65 1.22
N GLY A 134 32.24 -4.04 0.05
CA GLY A 134 33.17 -4.33 -1.04
C GLY A 134 32.84 -5.64 -1.78
N GLY A 135 31.57 -5.90 -2.02
CA GLY A 135 31.03 -7.10 -2.69
C GLY A 135 31.64 -7.45 -4.05
N ASN A 136 32.66 -6.71 -4.48
CA ASN A 136 33.41 -6.97 -5.71
C ASN A 136 34.85 -7.46 -5.44
N LYS A 137 35.23 -7.81 -4.18
CA LYS A 137 36.59 -8.25 -3.85
C LYS A 137 36.81 -9.76 -3.99
N LYS A 138 36.16 -10.46 -4.89
CA LYS A 138 36.51 -11.84 -5.26
C LYS A 138 36.57 -11.97 -6.77
N LYS A 139 37.54 -11.30 -7.40
CA LYS A 139 38.18 -11.74 -8.65
C LYS A 139 39.64 -11.31 -8.58
N SER A 140 40.42 -12.08 -7.93
CA SER A 140 41.87 -12.26 -8.17
C SER A 140 42.24 -13.69 -7.81
#